data_00cc4a3c14b1d2a4c7be5b65577d5b66
#
_entry.id   00cc4a3c14b1d2a4c7be5b65577d5b66
#
_cell.length_a   1.000
_cell.length_b   1.000
_cell.length_c   1.000
_cell.angle_alpha   90.00
_cell.angle_beta   90.00
_cell.angle_gamma   90.00
#
_symmetry.space_group_name_H-M   'P 1'
#
loop_
_entity.id
_entity.type
_entity.pdbx_description
1 polymer ?
#
loop_
_entity_poly.entity_id
_entity_poly.type
_entity_poly.pdbx_seq_one_letter_code
_entity_poly.pdbx_strand_id
1 'polypeptide(L)'
;MAAIRYVTNGAYIATIRDFEQQPVLPEYEGYMNRVKEMANKFDACTNAVKEAGNQELHDFVARRLMEMAADTIMCHLLMQDATRRPDLFAKSLNVYVNYAEAEVEKHFNFIRKFTAEQLDSYRQAAVETSAE
;
A
#
# COMPACT_ATOMS: atom_id res chain seq x y z
N MET A 1 0.12 -15.12 -13.06
CA MET A 1 0.20 -13.78 -12.55
C MET A 1 1.15 -13.64 -11.37
N ALA A 2 2.43 -13.50 -11.71
CA ALA A 2 3.50 -13.40 -10.72
C ALA A 2 3.35 -12.16 -9.82
N ALA A 3 2.90 -11.02 -10.36
CA ALA A 3 2.77 -9.79 -9.62
C ALA A 3 1.79 -9.89 -8.44
N ILE A 4 0.70 -10.65 -8.61
CA ILE A 4 -0.28 -10.85 -7.54
C ILE A 4 0.30 -11.62 -6.37
N ARG A 5 1.15 -12.61 -6.64
CA ARG A 5 1.83 -13.36 -5.58
C ARG A 5 2.75 -12.46 -4.77
N TYR A 6 3.47 -11.56 -5.42
CA TYR A 6 4.43 -10.67 -4.75
C TYR A 6 3.73 -9.64 -3.84
N VAL A 7 2.46 -9.32 -4.10
CA VAL A 7 1.71 -8.42 -3.25
C VAL A 7 1.59 -8.97 -1.81
N THR A 8 1.31 -10.27 -1.69
CA THR A 8 1.04 -10.88 -0.38
C THR A 8 2.18 -11.71 0.18
N ASN A 9 3.24 -11.97 -0.59
CA ASN A 9 4.37 -12.78 -0.10
C ASN A 9 5.48 -11.96 0.58
N GLY A 10 5.28 -10.64 0.71
CA GLY A 10 6.22 -9.77 1.38
C GLY A 10 7.31 -9.15 0.51
N ALA A 11 7.35 -9.47 -0.80
CA ALA A 11 8.40 -8.96 -1.68
C ALA A 11 8.32 -7.44 -1.86
N TYR A 12 7.12 -6.90 -2.07
CA TYR A 12 6.94 -5.46 -2.27
C TYR A 12 7.23 -4.67 -1.00
N ILE A 13 6.73 -5.13 0.15
CA ILE A 13 6.98 -4.41 1.40
C ILE A 13 8.46 -4.45 1.78
N ALA A 14 9.15 -5.55 1.53
CA ALA A 14 10.59 -5.65 1.77
C ALA A 14 11.36 -4.65 0.91
N THR A 15 11.02 -4.54 -0.37
CA THR A 15 11.62 -3.57 -1.28
C THR A 15 11.36 -2.13 -0.80
N ILE A 16 10.15 -1.83 -0.39
CA ILE A 16 9.79 -0.50 0.13
C ILE A 16 10.60 -0.18 1.39
N ARG A 17 10.73 -1.13 2.33
CA ARG A 17 11.52 -0.93 3.55
C ARG A 17 13.00 -0.68 3.25
N ASP A 18 13.53 -1.32 2.21
CA ASP A 18 14.91 -1.06 1.76
C ASP A 18 15.05 0.37 1.25
N PHE A 19 14.10 0.87 0.47
CA PHE A 19 14.10 2.27 0.02
C PHE A 19 14.07 3.25 1.19
N GLU A 20 13.35 2.93 2.27
CA GLU A 20 13.26 3.79 3.45
C GLU A 20 14.62 4.00 4.14
N GLN A 21 15.60 3.12 3.90
CA GLN A 21 16.94 3.23 4.45
C GLN A 21 17.85 4.14 3.61
N GLN A 22 17.42 4.55 2.43
CA GLN A 22 18.22 5.41 1.56
C GLN A 22 18.23 6.85 2.09
N PRO A 23 19.41 7.52 2.09
CA PRO A 23 19.48 8.90 2.57
C PRO A 23 18.76 9.85 1.61
N VAL A 24 18.06 10.82 2.19
CA VAL A 24 17.44 11.91 1.42
C VAL A 24 17.89 13.24 2.03
N LEU A 25 17.70 14.33 1.28
CA LEU A 25 18.02 15.66 1.80
C LEU A 25 17.18 15.92 3.05
N PRO A 26 17.75 16.65 4.05
CA PRO A 26 17.00 16.97 5.29
C PRO A 26 15.65 17.62 5.03
N GLU A 27 15.54 18.45 3.99
CA GLU A 27 14.30 19.12 3.62
C GLU A 27 13.21 18.15 3.13
N TYR A 28 13.58 16.92 2.78
CA TYR A 28 12.65 15.88 2.32
C TYR A 28 12.26 14.87 3.40
N GLU A 29 12.73 15.02 4.62
CA GLU A 29 12.36 14.11 5.72
C GLU A 29 10.85 14.07 5.95
N GLY A 30 10.17 15.21 5.80
CA GLY A 30 8.72 15.27 5.89
C GLY A 30 8.03 14.40 4.84
N TYR A 31 8.52 14.42 3.62
CA TYR A 31 8.04 13.52 2.57
C TYR A 31 8.32 12.06 2.91
N MET A 32 9.52 11.76 3.39
CA MET A 32 9.88 10.40 3.78
C MET A 32 8.90 9.85 4.84
N ASN A 33 8.56 10.66 5.83
CA ASN A 33 7.61 10.25 6.87
C ASN A 33 6.22 9.96 6.29
N ARG A 34 5.76 10.79 5.37
CA ARG A 34 4.48 10.58 4.68
C ARG A 34 4.48 9.29 3.86
N VAL A 35 5.57 9.02 3.16
CA VAL A 35 5.70 7.82 2.34
C VAL A 35 5.80 6.57 3.22
N LYS A 36 6.44 6.65 4.39
CA LYS A 36 6.44 5.56 5.37
C LYS A 36 5.03 5.24 5.85
N GLU A 37 4.20 6.25 6.07
CA GLU A 37 2.79 6.03 6.43
C GLU A 37 2.02 5.36 5.29
N MET A 38 2.29 5.72 4.03
CA MET A 38 1.73 5.03 2.87
C MET A 38 2.12 3.55 2.87
N ALA A 39 3.38 3.25 3.15
CA ALA A 39 3.88 1.89 3.25
C ALA A 39 3.19 1.10 4.38
N ASN A 40 2.97 1.74 5.52
CA ASN A 40 2.29 1.13 6.65
C ASN A 40 0.83 0.77 6.29
N LYS A 41 0.16 1.65 5.55
CA LYS A 41 -1.20 1.39 5.07
C LYS A 41 -1.25 0.23 4.09
N PHE A 42 -0.30 0.17 3.17
CA PHE A 42 -0.17 -0.96 2.25
C PHE A 42 0.05 -2.27 3.00
N ASP A 43 0.97 -2.27 3.95
CA ASP A 43 1.28 -3.46 4.75
C ASP A 43 0.06 -3.93 5.56
N ALA A 44 -0.66 -2.99 6.18
CA ALA A 44 -1.88 -3.30 6.93
C ALA A 44 -2.95 -3.93 6.03
N CYS A 45 -3.14 -3.40 4.82
CA CYS A 45 -4.10 -3.96 3.86
C CYS A 45 -3.68 -5.35 3.41
N THR A 46 -2.40 -5.55 3.13
CA THR A 46 -1.87 -6.86 2.71
C THR A 46 -2.11 -7.90 3.80
N ASN A 47 -1.82 -7.56 5.05
CA ASN A 47 -2.01 -8.47 6.18
C ASN A 47 -3.50 -8.78 6.40
N ALA A 48 -4.38 -7.79 6.28
CA ALA A 48 -5.82 -7.99 6.42
C ALA A 48 -6.36 -8.96 5.36
N VAL A 49 -5.90 -8.82 4.13
CA VAL A 49 -6.31 -9.70 3.02
C VAL A 49 -5.80 -11.13 3.25
N LYS A 50 -4.57 -11.27 3.72
CA LYS A 50 -3.99 -12.59 4.05
C LYS A 50 -4.74 -13.27 5.19
N GLU A 51 -5.07 -12.53 6.24
CA GLU A 51 -5.81 -13.05 7.39
C GLU A 51 -7.21 -13.51 7.02
N ALA A 52 -7.86 -12.83 6.08
CA ALA A 52 -9.17 -13.21 5.59
C ALA A 52 -9.16 -14.59 4.92
N GLY A 53 -8.01 -15.00 4.37
CA GLY A 53 -7.83 -16.34 3.79
C GLY A 53 -8.73 -16.68 2.62
N ASN A 54 -9.26 -15.68 1.93
CA ASN A 54 -10.22 -15.83 0.86
C ASN A 54 -9.59 -15.44 -0.48
N GLN A 55 -9.47 -16.41 -1.37
CA GLN A 55 -8.84 -16.18 -2.68
C GLN A 55 -9.63 -15.19 -3.54
N GLU A 56 -10.96 -15.24 -3.49
CA GLU A 56 -11.79 -14.30 -4.25
C GLU A 56 -11.58 -12.87 -3.76
N LEU A 57 -11.51 -12.65 -2.45
CA LEU A 57 -11.21 -11.35 -1.87
C LEU A 57 -9.82 -10.88 -2.31
N HIS A 58 -8.82 -11.77 -2.22
CA HIS A 58 -7.46 -11.48 -2.66
C HIS A 58 -7.44 -11.02 -4.11
N ASP A 59 -8.08 -11.76 -5.00
CA ASP A 59 -8.10 -11.43 -6.43
C ASP A 59 -8.83 -10.12 -6.69
N PHE A 60 -9.91 -9.88 -5.95
CA PHE A 60 -10.72 -8.67 -6.12
C PHE A 60 -9.93 -7.41 -5.77
N VAL A 61 -9.12 -7.45 -4.71
CA VAL A 61 -8.37 -6.27 -4.24
C VAL A 61 -6.93 -6.21 -4.73
N ALA A 62 -6.45 -7.26 -5.40
CA ALA A 62 -5.04 -7.38 -5.79
C ALA A 62 -4.53 -6.19 -6.60
N ARG A 63 -5.33 -5.71 -7.56
CA ARG A 63 -4.96 -4.55 -8.38
C ARG A 63 -4.77 -3.30 -7.53
N ARG A 64 -5.66 -3.08 -6.55
CA ARG A 64 -5.54 -1.93 -5.65
C ARG A 64 -4.30 -2.02 -4.78
N LEU A 65 -3.98 -3.22 -4.28
CA LEU A 65 -2.76 -3.45 -3.51
C LEU A 65 -1.51 -3.18 -4.36
N MET A 66 -1.52 -3.62 -5.62
CA MET A 66 -0.41 -3.36 -6.54
C MET A 66 -0.24 -1.86 -6.81
N GLU A 67 -1.34 -1.13 -6.98
CA GLU A 67 -1.29 0.32 -7.18
C GLU A 67 -0.74 1.03 -5.95
N MET A 68 -1.13 0.61 -4.74
CA MET A 68 -0.59 1.17 -3.50
C MET A 68 0.93 0.96 -3.41
N ALA A 69 1.41 -0.24 -3.73
CA ALA A 69 2.83 -0.55 -3.72
C ALA A 69 3.57 0.28 -4.78
N ALA A 70 3.04 0.36 -5.99
CA ALA A 70 3.65 1.09 -7.10
C ALA A 70 3.75 2.58 -6.78
N ASP A 71 2.69 3.18 -6.26
CA ASP A 71 2.69 4.60 -5.91
C ASP A 71 3.72 4.90 -4.81
N THR A 72 3.82 4.02 -3.82
CA THR A 72 4.79 4.16 -2.74
C THR A 72 6.23 4.06 -3.27
N ILE A 73 6.51 3.09 -4.12
CA ILE A 73 7.84 2.90 -4.72
C ILE A 73 8.20 4.12 -5.60
N MET A 74 7.27 4.60 -6.40
CA MET A 74 7.51 5.78 -7.24
C MET A 74 7.85 7.02 -6.41
N CYS A 75 7.22 7.20 -5.26
CA CYS A 75 7.56 8.27 -4.34
C CYS A 75 9.03 8.16 -3.89
N HIS A 76 9.48 6.96 -3.55
CA HIS A 76 10.87 6.74 -3.15
C HIS A 76 11.85 7.05 -4.29
N LEU A 77 11.54 6.61 -5.50
CA LEU A 77 12.41 6.89 -6.65
C LEU A 77 12.51 8.39 -6.93
N LEU A 78 11.39 9.11 -6.85
CA LEU A 78 11.40 10.56 -7.01
C LEU A 78 12.14 11.28 -5.90
N MET A 79 12.05 10.80 -4.64
CA MET A 79 12.84 11.37 -3.54
C MET A 79 14.33 11.21 -3.78
N GLN A 80 14.76 10.07 -4.33
CA GLN A 80 16.16 9.86 -4.67
C GLN A 80 16.60 10.77 -5.80
N ASP A 81 15.77 10.92 -6.84
CA ASP A 81 16.07 11.84 -7.94
C ASP A 81 16.15 13.30 -7.45
N ALA A 82 15.21 13.71 -6.61
CA ALA A 82 15.18 15.06 -6.07
C ALA A 82 16.35 15.31 -5.09
N THR A 83 16.81 14.28 -4.38
CA THR A 83 17.98 14.38 -3.52
C THR A 83 19.24 14.64 -4.34
N ARG A 84 19.36 14.00 -5.50
CA ARG A 84 20.50 14.22 -6.41
C ARG A 84 20.38 15.52 -7.21
N ARG A 85 19.18 15.85 -7.66
CA ARG A 85 18.92 17.02 -8.50
C ARG A 85 17.64 17.74 -8.05
N PRO A 86 17.71 18.47 -6.90
CA PRO A 86 16.52 19.18 -6.42
C PRO A 86 16.02 20.25 -7.39
N ASP A 87 16.94 20.85 -8.16
CA ASP A 87 16.60 21.84 -9.18
C ASP A 87 15.65 21.30 -10.26
N LEU A 88 15.74 20.00 -10.56
CA LEU A 88 14.93 19.35 -11.59
C LEU A 88 13.67 18.66 -11.04
N PHE A 89 13.74 18.09 -9.85
CA PHE A 89 12.73 17.15 -9.41
C PHE A 89 11.93 17.56 -8.17
N ALA A 90 12.27 18.68 -7.51
CA ALA A 90 11.58 19.09 -6.29
C ALA A 90 10.07 19.30 -6.49
N LYS A 91 9.69 19.96 -7.59
CA LYS A 91 8.27 20.19 -7.90
C LYS A 91 7.53 18.91 -8.20
N SER A 92 8.15 18.04 -9.00
CA SER A 92 7.57 16.75 -9.36
C SER A 92 7.39 15.88 -8.12
N LEU A 93 8.34 15.91 -7.20
CA LEU A 93 8.24 15.19 -5.93
C LEU A 93 7.03 15.66 -5.13
N ASN A 94 6.86 16.97 -4.97
CA ASN A 94 5.74 17.54 -4.23
C ASN A 94 4.39 17.12 -4.83
N VAL A 95 4.26 17.28 -6.13
CA VAL A 95 3.01 16.94 -6.83
C VAL A 95 2.71 15.45 -6.71
N TYR A 96 3.72 14.62 -6.94
CA TYR A 96 3.52 13.17 -6.94
C TYR A 96 3.22 12.61 -5.57
N VAL A 97 3.91 13.07 -4.52
CA VAL A 97 3.63 12.62 -3.14
C VAL A 97 2.20 12.97 -2.74
N ASN A 98 1.74 14.19 -3.06
CA ASN A 98 0.37 14.59 -2.78
C ASN A 98 -0.65 13.69 -3.52
N TYR A 99 -0.39 13.41 -4.78
CA TYR A 99 -1.24 12.52 -5.58
C TYR A 99 -1.24 11.10 -5.02
N ALA A 100 -0.07 10.55 -4.80
CA ALA A 100 0.08 9.17 -4.35
C ALA A 100 -0.52 8.94 -2.96
N GLU A 101 -0.33 9.90 -2.05
CA GLU A 101 -0.91 9.82 -0.71
C GLU A 101 -2.43 9.74 -0.77
N ALA A 102 -3.07 10.55 -1.62
CA ALA A 102 -4.51 10.51 -1.80
C ALA A 102 -4.98 9.18 -2.41
N GLU A 103 -4.25 8.66 -3.38
CA GLU A 103 -4.57 7.37 -4.01
C GLU A 103 -4.44 6.22 -3.02
N VAL A 104 -3.37 6.20 -2.24
CA VAL A 104 -3.16 5.16 -1.22
C VAL A 104 -4.27 5.23 -0.16
N GLU A 105 -4.66 6.42 0.29
CA GLU A 105 -5.74 6.59 1.25
C GLU A 105 -7.06 6.05 0.71
N LYS A 106 -7.36 6.33 -0.54
CA LYS A 106 -8.56 5.82 -1.21
C LYS A 106 -8.59 4.30 -1.21
N HIS A 107 -7.51 3.65 -1.62
CA HIS A 107 -7.43 2.20 -1.65
C HIS A 107 -7.44 1.59 -0.24
N PHE A 108 -6.76 2.22 0.69
CA PHE A 108 -6.74 1.79 2.09
C PHE A 108 -8.15 1.73 2.68
N ASN A 109 -8.90 2.81 2.52
CA ASN A 109 -10.27 2.89 3.03
C ASN A 109 -11.18 1.85 2.37
N PHE A 110 -11.07 1.69 1.06
CA PHE A 110 -11.87 0.72 0.31
C PHE A 110 -11.57 -0.71 0.76
N ILE A 111 -10.30 -1.08 0.83
CA ILE A 111 -9.89 -2.45 1.17
C ILE A 111 -10.29 -2.79 2.59
N ARG A 112 -10.09 -1.89 3.54
CA ARG A 112 -10.47 -2.12 4.93
C ARG A 112 -11.97 -2.34 5.09
N LYS A 113 -12.75 -1.50 4.47
CA LYS A 113 -14.21 -1.60 4.52
C LYS A 113 -14.68 -2.91 3.89
N PHE A 114 -14.16 -3.24 2.72
CA PHE A 114 -14.55 -4.46 2.00
C PHE A 114 -14.14 -5.71 2.78
N THR A 115 -12.95 -5.73 3.36
CA THR A 115 -12.47 -6.86 4.15
C THR A 115 -13.36 -7.07 5.39
N ALA A 116 -13.74 -6.00 6.08
CA ALA A 116 -14.62 -6.09 7.24
C ALA A 116 -16.00 -6.64 6.86
N GLU A 117 -16.58 -6.17 5.76
CA GLU A 117 -17.86 -6.65 5.26
C GLU A 117 -17.81 -8.13 4.92
N GLN A 118 -16.73 -8.60 4.29
CA GLN A 118 -16.55 -10.00 3.96
C GLN A 118 -16.47 -10.88 5.20
N LEU A 119 -15.71 -10.45 6.20
CA LEU A 119 -15.61 -11.19 7.48
C LEU A 119 -16.96 -11.30 8.17
N ASP A 120 -17.74 -10.23 8.19
CA ASP A 120 -19.07 -10.23 8.78
C ASP A 120 -20.01 -11.18 8.03
N SER A 121 -19.96 -11.20 6.71
CA SER A 121 -20.73 -12.13 5.89
C SER A 121 -20.40 -13.58 6.22
N TYR A 122 -19.14 -13.91 6.39
CA TYR A 122 -18.71 -15.25 6.77
C TYR A 122 -19.20 -15.63 8.15
N ARG A 123 -19.15 -14.73 9.11
CA ARG A 123 -19.64 -14.96 10.47
C ARG A 123 -21.14 -15.23 10.48
N GLN A 124 -21.90 -14.48 9.73
CA GLN A 124 -23.35 -14.67 9.60
C GLN A 124 -23.68 -16.03 8.98
N ALA A 125 -22.99 -16.40 7.91
CA ALA A 125 -23.19 -17.69 7.26
C ALA A 125 -22.89 -18.85 8.22
N ALA A 126 -21.82 -18.74 9.02
CA ALA A 126 -21.47 -19.76 10.00
C ALA A 126 -22.54 -19.89 11.09
N VAL A 127 -23.10 -18.77 11.57
CA VAL A 127 -24.17 -18.75 12.57
C VAL A 127 -25.44 -19.39 12.02
N GLU A 128 -25.84 -19.04 10.79
CA GLU A 128 -27.02 -19.61 10.14
C GLU A 128 -26.88 -21.12 9.95
N THR A 129 -25.71 -21.59 9.51
CA THR A 129 -25.43 -23.01 9.36
C THR A 129 -25.48 -23.75 10.70
N SER A 130 -24.99 -23.11 11.77
CA SER A 130 -25.04 -23.71 13.12
C SER A 130 -26.44 -23.77 13.71
N ALA A 131 -27.35 -22.90 13.26
CA ALA A 131 -28.73 -22.86 13.74
C ALA A 131 -29.62 -23.92 13.10
N GLU A 132 -29.20 -24.50 12.00
CA GLU A 132 -29.91 -25.61 11.34
C GLU A 132 -29.53 -26.97 11.92
#